data_3e0afbee72a62f3f5fef348f4e9c3961
#
_entry.id   3e0afbee72a62f3f5fef348f4e9c3961
#
_cell.length_a   1.000
_cell.length_b   1.000
_cell.length_c   1.000
_cell.angle_alpha   90.00
_cell.angle_beta   90.00
_cell.angle_gamma   90.00
#
_symmetry.space_group_name_H-M   'P 1'
#
loop_
_entity.id
_entity.type
_entity.pdbx_description
1 polymer ?
#
loop_
_entity_poly.entity_id
_entity_poly.type
_entity_poly.pdbx_seq_one_letter_code
_entity_poly.pdbx_strand_id
1 'polypeptide(L)'
;MIDICAGDECNDTYGRIRMHQALQLKQPDGVKIPGERTVYRVMEEIGISHRLKRKPNGITKADKEARKSDDLIKRDFKANKPLEKCVTDMTEIKTSEGKLYISAIFGCFDLSVLGLAMDTNMKATLCEKTLENAYKAYPDIRGSILHYGRGTQYTSRLYHKAIKKYGIQQSMNSAGGRCHDNARCESMWARFKEELLYGSYDTSKMRVEEVKTLIWIYFISYWNNRRICSANGGLPPVIKRQQYYAYLQDVA
;
A
#
# COMPACT_ATOMS: atom_id res chain seq x y z
N MET A 1 -18.81 -6.80 -16.46
CA MET A 1 -18.50 -6.84 -15.01
C MET A 1 -17.94 -8.20 -14.60
N ILE A 2 -18.57 -9.30 -14.94
CA ILE A 2 -18.06 -10.64 -14.64
C ILE A 2 -16.66 -10.84 -15.18
N ASP A 3 -16.38 -10.46 -16.43
CA ASP A 3 -15.06 -10.55 -17.05
C ASP A 3 -14.00 -9.69 -16.35
N ILE A 4 -14.42 -8.58 -15.72
CA ILE A 4 -13.52 -7.74 -14.91
C ILE A 4 -13.15 -8.47 -13.62
N CYS A 5 -14.12 -9.09 -12.95
CA CYS A 5 -13.87 -9.88 -11.75
C CYS A 5 -12.97 -11.09 -12.06
N ALA A 6 -13.24 -11.79 -13.17
CA ALA A 6 -12.46 -12.94 -13.60
C ALA A 6 -11.05 -12.61 -14.10
N GLY A 7 -10.78 -11.36 -14.45
CA GLY A 7 -9.49 -10.93 -14.99
C GLY A 7 -8.35 -10.91 -13.99
N ASP A 8 -8.64 -10.90 -12.69
CA ASP A 8 -7.66 -11.03 -11.60
C ASP A 8 -8.39 -11.47 -10.32
N GLU A 9 -7.75 -12.31 -9.51
CA GLU A 9 -8.36 -12.91 -8.31
C GLU A 9 -8.77 -11.87 -7.22
N CYS A 10 -8.19 -10.67 -7.26
CA CYS A 10 -8.54 -9.60 -6.33
C CYS A 10 -9.61 -8.64 -6.86
N ASN A 11 -10.05 -8.79 -8.11
CA ASN A 11 -11.02 -7.89 -8.71
C ASN A 11 -12.46 -8.12 -8.20
N ASP A 12 -12.75 -9.26 -7.61
CA ASP A 12 -14.02 -9.57 -6.94
C ASP A 12 -14.30 -8.67 -5.73
N THR A 13 -13.24 -8.02 -5.20
CA THR A 13 -13.32 -7.06 -4.09
C THR A 13 -13.68 -5.63 -4.55
N TYR A 14 -13.91 -5.41 -5.85
CA TYR A 14 -14.22 -4.08 -6.35
C TYR A 14 -15.59 -3.60 -5.85
N GLY A 15 -15.60 -2.49 -5.11
CA GLY A 15 -16.82 -1.73 -4.84
C GLY A 15 -17.24 -0.90 -6.07
N ARG A 16 -18.42 -0.28 -5.99
CA ARG A 16 -19.09 0.45 -7.09
C ARG A 16 -18.17 1.41 -7.86
N ILE A 17 -17.33 2.18 -7.15
CA ILE A 17 -16.46 3.20 -7.77
C ILE A 17 -15.39 2.52 -8.65
N ARG A 18 -14.68 1.53 -8.10
CA ARG A 18 -13.65 0.81 -8.86
C ARG A 18 -14.24 0.02 -10.04
N MET A 19 -15.40 -0.60 -9.85
CA MET A 19 -16.08 -1.31 -10.92
C MET A 19 -16.50 -0.34 -12.04
N HIS A 20 -17.05 0.83 -11.71
CA HIS A 20 -17.41 1.85 -12.68
C HIS A 20 -16.19 2.35 -13.46
N GLN A 21 -15.08 2.65 -12.76
CA GLN A 21 -13.82 3.07 -13.41
C GLN A 21 -13.23 1.96 -14.30
N ALA A 22 -13.28 0.70 -13.86
CA ALA A 22 -12.83 -0.43 -14.65
C ALA A 22 -13.66 -0.62 -15.93
N LEU A 23 -14.97 -0.41 -15.85
CA LEU A 23 -15.85 -0.41 -17.03
C LEU A 23 -15.51 0.73 -18.00
N GLN A 24 -15.24 1.94 -17.49
CA GLN A 24 -14.83 3.07 -18.32
C GLN A 24 -13.51 2.80 -19.05
N LEU A 25 -12.52 2.22 -18.36
CA LEU A 25 -11.21 1.89 -18.94
C LEU A 25 -11.26 0.77 -19.98
N LYS A 26 -12.23 -0.17 -19.84
CA LYS A 26 -12.43 -1.30 -20.76
C LYS A 26 -13.61 -1.08 -21.71
N GLN A 27 -14.11 0.15 -21.81
CA GLN A 27 -15.31 0.46 -22.59
C GLN A 27 -15.15 0.01 -24.03
N PRO A 28 -16.01 -0.89 -24.53
CA PRO A 28 -16.05 -1.22 -25.95
C PRO A 28 -16.56 -0.04 -26.77
N ASP A 29 -16.10 0.09 -28.00
CA ASP A 29 -16.52 1.16 -28.90
C ASP A 29 -18.05 1.22 -29.03
N GLY A 30 -18.61 2.43 -28.88
CA GLY A 30 -20.04 2.67 -28.98
C GLY A 30 -20.89 2.30 -27.76
N VAL A 31 -20.30 1.74 -26.69
CA VAL A 31 -21.02 1.37 -25.48
C VAL A 31 -20.93 2.49 -24.43
N LYS A 32 -22.07 3.07 -24.05
CA LYS A 32 -22.16 4.05 -22.98
C LYS A 32 -22.17 3.38 -21.62
N ILE A 33 -21.19 3.64 -20.78
CA ILE A 33 -21.16 3.13 -19.39
C ILE A 33 -22.15 3.91 -18.53
N PRO A 34 -23.07 3.26 -17.80
CA PRO A 34 -24.04 3.93 -16.95
C PRO A 34 -23.36 4.50 -15.69
N GLY A 35 -24.01 5.43 -15.00
CA GLY A 35 -23.49 6.04 -13.76
C GLY A 35 -23.29 5.03 -12.63
N GLU A 36 -22.46 5.39 -11.64
CA GLU A 36 -22.05 4.52 -10.51
C GLU A 36 -23.21 3.86 -9.76
N ARG A 37 -24.35 4.56 -9.59
CA ARG A 37 -25.53 3.99 -8.90
C ARG A 37 -26.13 2.84 -9.67
N THR A 38 -26.22 2.96 -11.00
CA THR A 38 -26.72 1.89 -11.88
C THR A 38 -25.76 0.71 -11.88
N VAL A 39 -24.44 0.99 -11.95
CA VAL A 39 -23.40 -0.05 -11.83
C VAL A 39 -23.57 -0.82 -10.53
N TYR A 40 -23.74 -0.13 -9.40
CA TYR A 40 -23.94 -0.78 -8.09
C TYR A 40 -25.18 -1.67 -8.05
N ARG A 41 -26.32 -1.17 -8.55
CA ARG A 41 -27.57 -1.98 -8.63
C ARG A 41 -27.37 -3.26 -9.43
N VAL A 42 -26.72 -3.17 -10.60
CA VAL A 42 -26.41 -4.36 -11.40
C VAL A 42 -25.46 -5.29 -10.66
N MET A 43 -24.44 -4.78 -9.94
CA MET A 43 -23.57 -5.62 -9.10
C MET A 43 -24.35 -6.39 -8.03
N GLU A 44 -25.35 -5.76 -7.41
CA GLU A 44 -26.21 -6.46 -6.44
C GLU A 44 -27.10 -7.52 -7.11
N GLU A 45 -27.70 -7.19 -8.26
CA GLU A 45 -28.55 -8.12 -9.03
C GLU A 45 -27.80 -9.37 -9.48
N ILE A 46 -26.53 -9.25 -9.90
CA ILE A 46 -25.70 -10.40 -10.35
C ILE A 46 -24.83 -10.99 -9.23
N GLY A 47 -24.98 -10.53 -7.99
CA GLY A 47 -24.36 -11.13 -6.80
C GLY A 47 -22.87 -10.89 -6.63
N ILE A 48 -22.29 -9.87 -7.28
CA ILE A 48 -20.85 -9.52 -7.17
C ILE A 48 -20.57 -8.33 -6.25
N SER A 49 -21.53 -7.92 -5.42
CA SER A 49 -21.33 -6.84 -4.47
C SER A 49 -20.42 -7.29 -3.31
N HIS A 50 -19.29 -6.60 -3.11
CA HIS A 50 -18.36 -6.92 -2.03
C HIS A 50 -18.75 -6.26 -0.70
N ARG A 51 -18.68 -7.01 0.40
CA ARG A 51 -18.91 -6.54 1.77
C ARG A 51 -17.69 -6.77 2.64
N LEU A 52 -17.29 -5.73 3.41
CA LEU A 52 -16.18 -5.80 4.35
C LEU A 52 -16.40 -6.88 5.43
N LYS A 53 -15.42 -7.74 5.64
CA LYS A 53 -15.54 -8.93 6.53
C LYS A 53 -14.99 -8.72 7.94
N ARG A 54 -13.98 -7.85 8.17
CA ARG A 54 -13.35 -7.66 9.49
C ARG A 54 -12.81 -6.24 9.68
N LYS A 55 -12.66 -5.81 10.96
CA LYS A 55 -11.93 -4.60 11.36
C LYS A 55 -10.49 -4.95 11.75
N PRO A 56 -9.46 -4.24 11.29
CA PRO A 56 -8.06 -4.48 11.64
C PRO A 56 -7.74 -4.03 13.08
N ASN A 57 -6.81 -4.74 13.76
CA ASN A 57 -6.24 -4.37 15.04
C ASN A 57 -4.78 -3.94 14.87
N GLY A 58 -4.31 -2.93 15.62
CA GLY A 58 -2.91 -2.48 15.63
C GLY A 58 -1.99 -3.45 16.38
N ILE A 59 -0.74 -3.61 15.92
CA ILE A 59 0.24 -4.59 16.45
C ILE A 59 1.48 -3.97 17.08
N THR A 60 1.74 -2.67 16.91
CA THR A 60 2.96 -2.01 17.36
C THR A 60 2.78 -1.29 18.68
N LYS A 61 3.79 -1.38 19.58
CA LYS A 61 3.87 -0.59 20.81
C LYS A 61 4.82 0.60 20.59
N ALA A 62 4.38 1.80 20.97
CA ALA A 62 5.20 3.00 20.90
C ALA A 62 6.27 3.01 21.98
N ASP A 63 7.49 3.39 21.63
CA ASP A 63 8.57 3.68 22.57
C ASP A 63 8.43 5.14 23.06
N LYS A 64 8.25 5.30 24.37
CA LYS A 64 8.06 6.62 25.01
C LYS A 64 9.35 7.43 25.14
N GLU A 65 10.51 6.76 25.21
CA GLU A 65 11.83 7.38 25.46
C GLU A 65 12.67 7.54 24.20
N ALA A 66 12.23 7.02 23.07
CA ALA A 66 12.97 7.06 21.82
C ALA A 66 13.22 8.49 21.32
N ARG A 67 14.37 8.68 20.66
CA ARG A 67 14.74 9.92 19.97
C ARG A 67 13.65 10.30 18.96
N LYS A 68 13.09 11.49 19.12
CA LYS A 68 11.93 11.97 18.36
C LYS A 68 12.41 12.81 17.19
N SER A 69 11.86 12.55 16.01
CA SER A 69 11.91 13.46 14.87
C SER A 69 10.59 14.21 14.78
N ASP A 70 10.61 15.38 14.14
CA ASP A 70 9.42 16.18 13.93
C ASP A 70 8.43 15.50 12.99
N ASP A 71 7.16 15.82 13.14
CA ASP A 71 6.12 15.46 12.17
C ASP A 71 6.14 16.46 11.02
N LEU A 72 6.85 16.11 9.94
CA LEU A 72 6.97 16.95 8.74
C LEU A 72 5.72 16.85 7.84
N ILE A 73 4.93 15.78 7.97
CA ILE A 73 3.75 15.55 7.12
C ILE A 73 2.51 16.24 7.70
N LYS A 74 2.36 16.28 9.04
CA LYS A 74 1.21 16.89 9.73
C LYS A 74 -0.14 16.42 9.17
N ARG A 75 -0.26 15.11 8.88
CA ARG A 75 -1.41 14.46 8.22
C ARG A 75 -1.68 14.91 6.77
N ASP A 76 -0.84 15.75 6.19
CA ASP A 76 -0.93 16.06 4.76
C ASP A 76 -0.17 15.03 3.93
N PHE A 77 -0.88 13.99 3.55
CA PHE A 77 -0.37 12.90 2.69
C PHE A 77 -0.46 13.23 1.19
N LYS A 78 -0.80 14.45 0.80
CA LYS A 78 -0.77 14.86 -0.60
C LYS A 78 0.67 15.07 -1.03
N ALA A 79 1.02 14.56 -2.19
CA ALA A 79 2.30 14.77 -2.84
C ALA A 79 2.07 15.24 -4.27
N ASN A 80 2.89 16.18 -4.76
CA ASN A 80 2.76 16.78 -6.08
C ASN A 80 3.56 16.01 -7.14
N LYS A 81 4.54 15.21 -6.71
CA LYS A 81 5.41 14.41 -7.58
C LYS A 81 5.71 13.04 -6.96
N PRO A 82 6.10 12.06 -7.79
CA PRO A 82 6.59 10.78 -7.30
C PRO A 82 7.75 10.97 -6.31
N LEU A 83 7.82 10.08 -5.31
CA LEU A 83 8.90 10.02 -4.31
C LEU A 83 9.06 11.26 -3.41
N GLU A 84 8.18 12.26 -3.48
CA GLU A 84 8.23 13.46 -2.62
C GLU A 84 7.96 13.11 -1.17
N LYS A 85 6.84 12.42 -0.91
CA LYS A 85 6.43 11.94 0.40
C LYS A 85 6.14 10.45 0.34
N CYS A 86 6.64 9.71 1.31
CA CYS A 86 6.44 8.28 1.47
C CYS A 86 6.00 7.97 2.89
N VAL A 87 5.28 6.88 3.07
CA VAL A 87 4.89 6.35 4.37
C VAL A 87 5.35 4.92 4.51
N THR A 88 5.70 4.50 5.72
CA THR A 88 6.05 3.10 5.99
C THR A 88 5.44 2.62 7.28
N ASP A 89 5.12 1.35 7.31
CA ASP A 89 4.63 0.65 8.49
C ASP A 89 4.84 -0.86 8.33
N MET A 90 4.56 -1.59 9.41
CA MET A 90 4.60 -3.04 9.45
C MET A 90 3.24 -3.61 9.78
N THR A 91 2.96 -4.79 9.24
CA THR A 91 1.81 -5.61 9.63
C THR A 91 2.24 -7.05 9.88
N GLU A 92 1.39 -7.84 10.53
CA GLU A 92 1.62 -9.27 10.71
C GLU A 92 0.50 -10.11 10.13
N ILE A 93 0.85 -11.33 9.72
CA ILE A 93 -0.07 -12.36 9.25
C ILE A 93 0.27 -13.66 9.96
N LYS A 94 -0.76 -14.40 10.37
CA LYS A 94 -0.60 -15.74 10.92
C LYS A 94 -0.43 -16.75 9.79
N THR A 95 0.56 -17.63 9.90
CA THR A 95 0.80 -18.77 9.01
C THR A 95 0.75 -20.09 9.82
N SER A 96 0.83 -21.22 9.15
CA SER A 96 0.93 -22.53 9.82
C SER A 96 2.24 -22.69 10.62
N GLU A 97 3.27 -21.93 10.25
CA GLU A 97 4.61 -21.98 10.86
C GLU A 97 4.86 -20.83 11.85
N GLY A 98 3.82 -20.04 12.19
CA GLY A 98 3.91 -18.92 13.11
C GLY A 98 3.50 -17.59 12.47
N LYS A 99 4.15 -16.49 12.89
CA LYS A 99 3.85 -15.15 12.38
C LYS A 99 4.81 -14.77 11.27
N LEU A 100 4.27 -14.21 10.19
CA LEU A 100 5.00 -13.51 9.14
C LEU A 100 4.80 -12.00 9.33
N TYR A 101 5.90 -11.25 9.43
CA TYR A 101 5.91 -9.79 9.50
C TYR A 101 6.23 -9.22 8.12
N ILE A 102 5.50 -8.19 7.74
CA ILE A 102 5.60 -7.53 6.45
C ILE A 102 5.89 -6.07 6.72
N SER A 103 6.93 -5.54 6.10
CA SER A 103 7.24 -4.11 6.10
C SER A 103 7.18 -3.59 4.68
N ALA A 104 6.51 -2.45 4.47
CA ALA A 104 6.42 -1.84 3.15
C ALA A 104 6.58 -0.32 3.23
N ILE A 105 7.10 0.27 2.13
CA ILE A 105 7.13 1.70 1.89
C ILE A 105 6.18 2.01 0.75
N PHE A 106 5.25 2.94 0.98
CA PHE A 106 4.25 3.38 0.02
C PHE A 106 4.49 4.83 -0.39
N GLY A 107 4.44 5.11 -1.69
CA GLY A 107 4.46 6.47 -2.22
C GLY A 107 3.13 7.19 -1.96
N CYS A 108 3.19 8.45 -1.54
CA CYS A 108 1.97 9.24 -1.32
C CYS A 108 1.38 9.79 -2.62
N PHE A 109 2.17 9.97 -3.66
CA PHE A 109 1.72 10.52 -4.94
C PHE A 109 0.81 9.56 -5.71
N ASP A 110 1.26 8.32 -5.87
CA ASP A 110 0.63 7.31 -6.72
C ASP A 110 0.14 6.06 -5.98
N LEU A 111 0.43 5.97 -4.67
CA LEU A 111 0.10 4.83 -3.82
C LEU A 111 0.84 3.54 -4.19
N SER A 112 1.96 3.63 -4.93
CA SER A 112 2.77 2.46 -5.26
C SER A 112 3.49 1.90 -4.05
N VAL A 113 3.74 0.61 -4.08
CA VAL A 113 4.67 -0.06 -3.18
C VAL A 113 6.07 0.14 -3.73
N LEU A 114 6.87 0.94 -3.03
CA LEU A 114 8.24 1.30 -3.39
C LEU A 114 9.26 0.29 -2.87
N GLY A 115 9.01 -0.25 -1.69
CA GLY A 115 9.84 -1.24 -1.05
C GLY A 115 9.00 -2.22 -0.24
N LEU A 116 9.38 -3.47 -0.26
CA LEU A 116 8.72 -4.56 0.44
C LEU A 116 9.77 -5.51 1.00
N ALA A 117 9.61 -5.92 2.26
CA ALA A 117 10.37 -7.00 2.87
C ALA A 117 9.49 -7.79 3.83
N MET A 118 9.81 -9.07 4.02
CA MET A 118 9.05 -10.00 4.85
C MET A 118 10.01 -10.88 5.65
N ASP A 119 9.70 -11.12 6.94
CA ASP A 119 10.51 -11.94 7.85
C ASP A 119 9.60 -12.59 8.90
N THR A 120 10.04 -13.68 9.48
CA THR A 120 9.42 -14.31 10.64
C THR A 120 9.74 -13.58 11.96
N ASN A 121 10.63 -12.59 11.94
CA ASN A 121 11.04 -11.78 13.08
C ASN A 121 10.74 -10.29 12.86
N MET A 122 10.08 -9.65 13.84
CA MET A 122 9.78 -8.21 13.83
C MET A 122 10.98 -7.41 14.38
N LYS A 123 12.11 -7.42 13.66
CA LYS A 123 13.35 -6.70 14.03
C LYS A 123 13.54 -5.43 13.18
N ALA A 124 14.40 -4.53 13.64
CA ALA A 124 14.78 -3.32 12.89
C ALA A 124 15.42 -3.64 11.52
N THR A 125 16.06 -4.79 11.38
CA THR A 125 16.63 -5.31 10.13
C THR A 125 15.57 -5.48 9.04
N LEU A 126 14.33 -5.81 9.40
CA LEU A 126 13.22 -5.90 8.44
C LEU A 126 12.91 -4.52 7.81
N CYS A 127 12.84 -3.47 8.65
CA CYS A 127 12.61 -2.09 8.17
C CYS A 127 13.79 -1.59 7.34
N GLU A 128 15.03 -1.88 7.78
CA GLU A 128 16.24 -1.55 7.02
C GLU A 128 16.22 -2.21 5.63
N LYS A 129 15.90 -3.51 5.57
CA LYS A 129 15.80 -4.25 4.31
C LYS A 129 14.73 -3.69 3.38
N THR A 130 13.60 -3.27 3.94
CA THR A 130 12.53 -2.60 3.18
C THR A 130 13.04 -1.30 2.54
N LEU A 131 13.78 -0.50 3.30
CA LEU A 131 14.37 0.76 2.81
C LEU A 131 15.46 0.51 1.77
N GLU A 132 16.30 -0.51 1.97
CA GLU A 132 17.30 -0.94 0.99
C GLU A 132 16.64 -1.36 -0.33
N ASN A 133 15.58 -2.15 -0.28
CA ASN A 133 14.84 -2.60 -1.46
C ASN A 133 14.19 -1.41 -2.20
N ALA A 134 13.61 -0.45 -1.46
CA ALA A 134 13.07 0.77 -2.05
C ALA A 134 14.15 1.60 -2.74
N TYR A 135 15.31 1.79 -2.12
CA TYR A 135 16.42 2.53 -2.71
C TYR A 135 17.01 1.83 -3.95
N LYS A 136 17.10 0.50 -3.94
CA LYS A 136 17.57 -0.27 -5.12
C LYS A 136 16.62 -0.12 -6.31
N ALA A 137 15.31 -0.15 -6.05
CA ALA A 137 14.29 -0.01 -7.10
C ALA A 137 14.12 1.45 -7.57
N TYR A 138 14.29 2.41 -6.66
CA TYR A 138 14.06 3.83 -6.87
C TYR A 138 15.17 4.66 -6.22
N PRO A 139 16.37 4.79 -6.83
CA PRO A 139 17.47 5.58 -6.25
C PRO A 139 17.12 7.05 -5.99
N ASP A 140 16.19 7.60 -6.78
CA ASP A 140 15.68 8.98 -6.65
C ASP A 140 14.79 9.19 -5.41
N ILE A 141 14.56 8.14 -4.60
CA ILE A 141 13.93 8.28 -3.27
C ILE A 141 14.80 9.12 -2.31
N ARG A 142 16.05 9.36 -2.66
CA ARG A 142 16.92 10.30 -1.94
C ARG A 142 16.28 11.68 -1.85
N GLY A 143 16.27 12.28 -0.66
CA GLY A 143 15.62 13.57 -0.38
C GLY A 143 14.12 13.49 -0.10
N SER A 144 13.48 12.33 -0.28
CA SER A 144 12.07 12.15 0.08
C SER A 144 11.83 12.28 1.58
N ILE A 145 10.61 12.67 1.96
CA ILE A 145 10.14 12.59 3.34
C ILE A 145 9.56 11.18 3.56
N LEU A 146 10.13 10.43 4.49
CA LEU A 146 9.60 9.13 4.89
C LEU A 146 8.99 9.22 6.29
N HIS A 147 7.67 9.04 6.35
CA HIS A 147 6.90 9.14 7.58
C HIS A 147 6.53 7.77 8.15
N TYR A 148 6.63 7.63 9.48
CA TYR A 148 6.36 6.39 10.18
C TYR A 148 6.00 6.59 11.66
N GLY A 149 5.49 5.52 12.27
CA GLY A 149 5.17 5.48 13.68
C GLY A 149 6.40 5.45 14.58
N ARG A 150 6.17 5.45 15.90
CA ARG A 150 7.21 5.46 16.94
C ARG A 150 7.58 4.06 17.44
N GLY A 151 7.40 3.02 16.63
CA GLY A 151 7.80 1.67 16.97
C GLY A 151 9.31 1.55 17.17
N THR A 152 9.75 0.68 18.09
CA THR A 152 11.16 0.47 18.45
C THR A 152 12.04 0.14 17.23
N GLN A 153 11.47 -0.49 16.21
CA GLN A 153 12.17 -0.83 14.97
C GLN A 153 12.62 0.42 14.22
N TYR A 154 11.73 1.42 14.13
CA TYR A 154 11.98 2.70 13.42
C TYR A 154 12.84 3.68 14.22
N THR A 155 12.86 3.55 15.57
CA THR A 155 13.68 4.39 16.45
C THR A 155 15.06 3.79 16.71
N SER A 156 15.36 2.61 16.18
CA SER A 156 16.63 1.93 16.35
C SER A 156 17.81 2.68 15.70
N ARG A 157 19.01 2.53 16.27
CA ARG A 157 20.25 3.08 15.68
C ARG A 157 20.52 2.54 14.27
N LEU A 158 20.14 1.28 14.01
CA LEU A 158 20.29 0.62 12.72
C LEU A 158 19.46 1.37 11.65
N TYR A 159 18.18 1.58 11.93
CA TYR A 159 17.30 2.26 10.98
C TYR A 159 17.69 3.72 10.75
N HIS A 160 18.10 4.44 11.79
CA HIS A 160 18.64 5.80 11.66
C HIS A 160 19.90 5.87 10.77
N LYS A 161 20.81 4.88 10.88
CA LYS A 161 21.96 4.79 9.97
C LYS A 161 21.53 4.58 8.52
N ALA A 162 20.54 3.71 8.28
CA ALA A 162 20.00 3.46 6.95
C ALA A 162 19.33 4.72 6.36
N ILE A 163 18.51 5.42 7.11
CA ILE A 163 17.89 6.71 6.72
C ILE A 163 18.95 7.71 6.25
N LYS A 164 20.03 7.88 7.04
CA LYS A 164 21.14 8.77 6.67
C LYS A 164 21.91 8.29 5.44
N LYS A 165 22.23 7.00 5.38
CA LYS A 165 22.91 6.37 4.23
C LYS A 165 22.21 6.65 2.91
N TYR A 166 20.89 6.53 2.89
CA TYR A 166 20.08 6.72 1.69
C TYR A 166 19.61 8.17 1.48
N GLY A 167 19.99 9.11 2.37
CA GLY A 167 19.68 10.52 2.24
C GLY A 167 18.19 10.86 2.35
N ILE A 168 17.47 10.14 3.19
CA ILE A 168 16.02 10.27 3.40
C ILE A 168 15.75 11.28 4.52
N GLN A 169 14.72 12.10 4.38
CA GLN A 169 14.24 13.00 5.44
C GLN A 169 13.28 12.24 6.35
N GLN A 170 13.62 12.14 7.61
CA GLN A 170 12.84 11.43 8.60
C GLN A 170 11.65 12.27 9.09
N SER A 171 10.47 11.68 9.11
CA SER A 171 9.27 12.24 9.73
C SER A 171 8.61 11.18 10.63
N MET A 172 8.16 11.56 11.82
CA MET A 172 7.54 10.65 12.77
C MET A 172 6.20 11.19 13.29
N ASN A 173 5.29 10.29 13.62
CA ASN A 173 4.03 10.66 14.28
C ASN A 173 4.27 11.59 15.47
N SER A 174 3.34 12.51 15.73
CA SER A 174 3.40 13.44 16.86
C SER A 174 3.48 12.73 18.21
N ALA A 175 3.91 13.43 19.27
CA ALA A 175 3.96 12.89 20.63
C ALA A 175 2.54 12.58 21.13
N GLY A 176 2.31 11.34 21.60
CA GLY A 176 0.98 10.86 21.92
C GLY A 176 0.14 10.55 20.68
N GLY A 177 0.80 10.36 19.54
CA GLY A 177 0.21 10.19 18.20
C GLY A 177 -0.95 9.21 18.18
N ARG A 178 -2.06 9.66 17.60
CA ARG A 178 -3.24 8.84 17.34
C ARG A 178 -3.00 8.01 16.08
N CYS A 179 -3.73 6.91 15.93
CA CYS A 179 -3.70 6.08 14.73
C CYS A 179 -3.81 6.89 13.41
N HIS A 180 -4.51 8.01 13.44
CA HIS A 180 -4.67 8.90 12.28
C HIS A 180 -3.38 9.54 11.74
N ASP A 181 -2.30 9.55 12.51
CA ASP A 181 -1.04 10.15 12.08
C ASP A 181 -0.35 9.30 10.99
N ASN A 182 -0.67 8.00 10.88
CA ASN A 182 -0.24 7.13 9.77
C ASN A 182 -1.43 6.50 9.02
N ALA A 183 -2.54 7.23 8.93
CA ALA A 183 -3.79 6.76 8.33
C ALA A 183 -3.62 6.23 6.90
N ARG A 184 -2.63 6.74 6.17
CA ARG A 184 -2.31 6.25 4.82
C ARG A 184 -1.86 4.78 4.85
N CYS A 185 -0.88 4.41 5.68
CA CYS A 185 -0.46 3.02 5.82
C CYS A 185 -1.56 2.12 6.35
N GLU A 186 -2.33 2.58 7.34
CA GLU A 186 -3.47 1.81 7.87
C GLU A 186 -4.48 1.48 6.78
N SER A 187 -4.80 2.46 5.93
CA SER A 187 -5.68 2.26 4.78
C SER A 187 -5.11 1.26 3.77
N MET A 188 -3.79 1.30 3.51
CA MET A 188 -3.12 0.37 2.61
C MET A 188 -3.16 -1.07 3.14
N TRP A 189 -2.85 -1.26 4.44
CA TRP A 189 -2.91 -2.57 5.09
C TRP A 189 -4.33 -3.13 5.17
N ALA A 190 -5.32 -2.27 5.43
CA ALA A 190 -6.72 -2.69 5.44
C ALA A 190 -7.14 -3.21 4.07
N ARG A 191 -6.78 -2.50 2.99
CA ARG A 191 -7.05 -2.93 1.61
C ARG A 191 -6.37 -4.24 1.27
N PHE A 192 -5.10 -4.38 1.59
CA PHE A 192 -4.34 -5.60 1.38
C PHE A 192 -5.01 -6.81 2.06
N LYS A 193 -5.35 -6.66 3.34
CA LYS A 193 -6.00 -7.75 4.10
C LYS A 193 -7.38 -8.08 3.56
N GLU A 194 -8.14 -7.07 3.17
CA GLU A 194 -9.48 -7.23 2.61
C GLU A 194 -9.44 -7.90 1.23
N GLU A 195 -8.55 -7.45 0.36
CA GLU A 195 -8.51 -7.89 -1.03
C GLU A 195 -7.84 -9.26 -1.20
N LEU A 196 -6.79 -9.55 -0.43
CA LEU A 196 -6.06 -10.81 -0.57
C LEU A 196 -6.47 -11.86 0.46
N LEU A 197 -6.65 -11.49 1.74
CA LEU A 197 -6.69 -12.49 2.80
C LEU A 197 -8.11 -12.85 3.25
N TYR A 198 -9.00 -11.85 3.44
CA TYR A 198 -10.28 -12.09 4.09
C TYR A 198 -11.31 -12.73 3.17
N GLY A 199 -11.11 -13.96 2.78
CA GLY A 199 -12.07 -14.76 2.04
C GLY A 199 -11.49 -15.55 0.89
N SER A 200 -10.27 -15.23 0.47
CA SER A 200 -9.59 -15.97 -0.59
C SER A 200 -8.63 -17.01 0.00
N TYR A 201 -7.90 -16.64 1.08
CA TYR A 201 -6.86 -17.51 1.64
C TYR A 201 -6.96 -17.64 3.16
N ASP A 202 -6.95 -18.88 3.66
CA ASP A 202 -6.72 -19.20 5.08
C ASP A 202 -5.21 -19.35 5.32
N THR A 203 -4.52 -18.22 5.47
CA THR A 203 -3.07 -18.21 5.65
C THR A 203 -2.61 -18.98 6.89
N SER A 204 -3.49 -19.20 7.88
CA SER A 204 -3.16 -19.98 9.07
C SER A 204 -2.86 -21.47 8.77
N LYS A 205 -3.23 -21.94 7.58
CA LYS A 205 -2.95 -23.29 7.08
C LYS A 205 -1.83 -23.34 6.02
N MET A 206 -1.30 -22.17 5.64
CA MET A 206 -0.27 -22.04 4.60
C MET A 206 1.11 -21.88 5.21
N ARG A 207 2.14 -22.38 4.53
CA ARG A 207 3.55 -22.20 4.92
C ARG A 207 3.99 -20.77 4.69
N VAL A 208 5.00 -20.33 5.41
CA VAL A 208 5.57 -18.97 5.31
C VAL A 208 5.92 -18.60 3.86
N GLU A 209 6.58 -19.49 3.12
CA GLU A 209 7.02 -19.19 1.75
C GLU A 209 5.86 -19.08 0.75
N GLU A 210 4.78 -19.84 0.95
CA GLU A 210 3.56 -19.72 0.14
C GLU A 210 2.91 -18.35 0.37
N VAL A 211 2.80 -17.93 1.63
CA VAL A 211 2.24 -16.63 1.99
C VAL A 211 3.11 -15.49 1.48
N LYS A 212 4.46 -15.60 1.56
CA LYS A 212 5.38 -14.60 0.98
C LYS A 212 5.18 -14.45 -0.52
N THR A 213 5.01 -15.56 -1.24
CA THR A 213 4.79 -15.56 -2.69
C THR A 213 3.49 -14.84 -3.04
N LEU A 214 2.38 -15.15 -2.34
CA LEU A 214 1.10 -14.47 -2.53
C LEU A 214 1.21 -12.96 -2.30
N ILE A 215 1.88 -12.54 -1.21
CA ILE A 215 2.05 -11.13 -0.86
C ILE A 215 2.89 -10.42 -1.91
N TRP A 216 3.96 -11.07 -2.41
CA TRP A 216 4.81 -10.52 -3.45
C TRP A 216 4.04 -10.30 -4.75
N ILE A 217 3.30 -11.31 -5.21
CA ILE A 217 2.46 -11.22 -6.41
C ILE A 217 1.41 -10.11 -6.23
N TYR A 218 0.75 -10.04 -5.06
CA TYR A 218 -0.25 -9.02 -4.78
C TYR A 218 0.33 -7.61 -4.87
N PHE A 219 1.41 -7.30 -4.18
CA PHE A 219 1.93 -5.93 -4.13
C PHE A 219 2.69 -5.53 -5.38
N ILE A 220 3.54 -6.40 -5.89
CA ILE A 220 4.44 -6.04 -6.99
C ILE A 220 3.75 -6.21 -8.34
N SER A 221 3.03 -7.30 -8.55
CA SER A 221 2.38 -7.55 -9.84
C SER A 221 0.99 -6.92 -9.91
N TYR A 222 0.09 -7.24 -8.98
CA TYR A 222 -1.29 -6.76 -9.05
C TYR A 222 -1.42 -5.30 -8.59
N TRP A 223 -1.04 -4.98 -7.34
CA TRP A 223 -1.24 -3.63 -6.76
C TRP A 223 -0.59 -2.54 -7.60
N ASN A 224 0.69 -2.69 -7.92
CA ASN A 224 1.45 -1.66 -8.63
C ASN A 224 1.02 -1.50 -10.09
N ASN A 225 0.67 -2.60 -10.79
CA ASN A 225 0.55 -2.56 -12.26
C ASN A 225 -0.87 -2.76 -12.80
N ARG A 226 -1.79 -3.37 -12.04
CA ARG A 226 -3.11 -3.76 -12.56
C ARG A 226 -4.27 -3.24 -11.74
N ARG A 227 -4.07 -3.00 -10.44
CA ARG A 227 -5.14 -2.62 -9.54
C ARG A 227 -5.74 -1.27 -9.89
N ILE A 228 -7.05 -1.21 -10.09
CA ILE A 228 -7.78 0.05 -10.23
C ILE A 228 -7.72 0.84 -8.93
N CYS A 229 -7.08 2.00 -8.98
CA CYS A 229 -6.90 2.88 -7.83
C CYS A 229 -7.76 4.14 -7.97
N SER A 230 -8.86 4.21 -7.21
CA SER A 230 -9.80 5.34 -7.28
C SER A 230 -9.16 6.69 -6.98
N ALA A 231 -8.18 6.73 -6.07
CA ALA A 231 -7.44 7.95 -5.75
C ALA A 231 -6.53 8.43 -6.89
N ASN A 232 -6.27 7.57 -7.88
CA ASN A 232 -5.49 7.87 -9.09
C ASN A 232 -6.39 8.05 -10.33
N GLY A 233 -7.69 8.32 -10.13
CA GLY A 233 -8.63 8.40 -11.26
C GLY A 233 -8.89 7.06 -11.95
N GLY A 234 -8.68 5.93 -11.24
CA GLY A 234 -8.80 4.58 -11.79
C GLY A 234 -7.50 3.98 -12.31
N LEU A 235 -6.43 4.78 -12.42
CA LEU A 235 -5.15 4.28 -12.93
C LEU A 235 -4.41 3.43 -11.90
N PRO A 236 -3.75 2.35 -12.32
CA PRO A 236 -2.77 1.66 -11.49
C PRO A 236 -1.63 2.59 -11.06
N PRO A 237 -1.01 2.36 -9.89
CA PRO A 237 0.06 3.21 -9.37
C PRO A 237 1.20 3.51 -10.35
N VAL A 238 1.74 2.48 -11.00
CA VAL A 238 2.85 2.64 -11.95
C VAL A 238 2.44 3.45 -13.19
N ILE A 239 1.23 3.25 -13.69
CA ILE A 239 0.72 3.99 -14.86
C ILE A 239 0.59 5.49 -14.54
N LYS A 240 0.05 5.84 -13.35
CA LYS A 240 0.01 7.25 -12.91
C LYS A 240 1.41 7.88 -12.85
N ARG A 241 2.39 7.14 -12.36
CA ARG A 241 3.79 7.61 -12.30
C ARG A 241 4.37 7.82 -13.69
N GLN A 242 4.15 6.89 -14.62
CA GLN A 242 4.61 6.99 -15.99
C GLN A 242 4.01 8.20 -16.70
N GLN A 243 2.71 8.46 -16.53
CA GLN A 243 2.05 9.66 -17.08
C GLN A 243 2.65 10.96 -16.53
N TYR A 244 3.01 11.01 -15.25
CA TYR A 244 3.68 12.17 -14.68
C TYR A 244 5.03 12.44 -15.34
N TYR A 245 5.85 11.42 -15.53
CA TYR A 245 7.16 11.60 -16.17
C TYR A 245 7.06 11.91 -17.68
N ALA A 246 6.09 11.30 -18.38
CA ALA A 246 5.83 11.63 -19.78
C ALA A 246 5.43 13.12 -19.92
N TYR A 247 4.50 13.60 -19.09
CA TYR A 247 4.13 15.02 -19.08
C TYR A 247 5.31 15.95 -18.86
N LEU A 248 6.26 15.61 -17.96
CA LEU A 248 7.45 16.44 -17.75
C LEU A 248 8.39 16.47 -18.97
N GLN A 249 8.44 15.42 -19.77
CA GLN A 249 9.23 15.38 -21.02
C GLN A 249 8.59 16.22 -22.10
N ASP A 250 7.25 16.26 -22.15
CA ASP A 250 6.51 17.04 -23.16
C ASP A 250 6.55 18.55 -22.90
N VAL A 251 6.82 18.99 -21.66
CA VAL A 251 6.85 20.41 -21.26
C VAL A 251 8.26 20.96 -20.98
N ALA A 252 9.30 20.15 -21.14
CA ALA A 252 10.71 20.52 -20.99
C ALA A 252 11.35 20.91 -22.32
#